data_5c2ffa454dbb9909921e758d71a213eb
#
_entry.id   5c2ffa454dbb9909921e758d71a213eb
#
_cell.length_a   1.000
_cell.length_b   1.000
_cell.length_c   1.000
_cell.angle_alpha   90.00
_cell.angle_beta   90.00
_cell.angle_gamma   90.00
#
_symmetry.space_group_name_H-M   'P 1'
#
loop_
_entity.id
_entity.type
_entity.pdbx_description
1 polymer ?
#
loop_
_entity_poly.entity_id
_entity_poly.type
_entity_poly.pdbx_seq_one_letter_code
_entity_poly.pdbx_strand_id
1 'polypeptide(L)'
;MEEKVYEYDSVIQEAEKKGGAYVTFPYDVREEFHAGRAKVHAEFDGEPYDGSVVNMGLKYPDGSVCYVIGIRKEIRAKIAKQPGDLVHVRVRLRE
;
A
#
# COMPACT_ATOMS: atom_id res chain seq x y z
N MET A 1 21.62 10.76 -5.45
CA MET A 1 20.36 10.52 -6.17
C MET A 1 19.20 10.71 -5.24
N GLU A 2 18.19 11.38 -5.73
CA GLU A 2 17.00 11.62 -4.91
C GLU A 2 16.13 10.38 -4.88
N GLU A 3 15.69 10.02 -3.69
CA GLU A 3 14.67 8.98 -3.55
C GLU A 3 13.31 9.57 -3.86
N LYS A 4 12.53 8.86 -4.64
CA LYS A 4 11.15 9.26 -4.92
C LYS A 4 10.26 8.78 -3.79
N VAL A 5 9.52 9.69 -3.20
CA VAL A 5 8.54 9.39 -2.15
C VAL A 5 7.15 9.56 -2.74
N TYR A 6 6.30 8.55 -2.54
CA TYR A 6 4.88 8.59 -2.94
C TYR A 6 4.08 8.87 -1.68
N GLU A 7 3.28 9.91 -1.72
CA GLU A 7 2.53 10.33 -0.55
C GLU A 7 1.08 10.58 -0.97
N TYR A 8 0.15 9.93 -0.27
CA TYR A 8 -1.27 10.01 -0.62
C TYR A 8 -2.11 9.50 0.54
N ASP A 9 -3.42 9.75 0.46
CA ASP A 9 -4.38 9.21 1.43
C ASP A 9 -5.12 8.04 0.80
N SER A 10 -5.44 7.04 1.60
CA SER A 10 -6.17 5.86 1.12
C SER A 10 -7.09 5.35 2.22
N VAL A 11 -8.24 4.82 1.80
CA VAL A 11 -9.14 4.15 2.74
C VAL A 11 -8.68 2.71 2.90
N ILE A 12 -8.53 2.26 4.13
CA ILE A 12 -8.16 0.87 4.41
C ILE A 12 -9.29 -0.04 3.94
N GLN A 13 -8.94 -1.05 3.13
CA GLN A 13 -9.89 -2.01 2.60
C GLN A 13 -9.73 -3.34 3.31
N GLU A 14 -10.83 -4.04 3.49
CA GLU A 14 -10.81 -5.39 4.04
C GLU A 14 -10.43 -6.37 2.94
N ALA A 15 -9.44 -7.25 3.21
CA ALA A 15 -9.06 -8.29 2.28
C ALA A 15 -10.04 -9.45 2.34
N GLU A 16 -10.12 -10.25 1.26
CA GLU A 16 -10.97 -11.45 1.25
C GLU A 16 -10.58 -12.42 2.36
N LYS A 17 -9.30 -12.51 2.66
CA LYS A 17 -8.81 -13.35 3.73
C LYS A 17 -9.14 -12.71 5.08
N LYS A 18 -9.78 -13.49 5.94
CA LYS A 18 -10.22 -13.02 7.25
C LYS A 18 -9.07 -12.40 8.05
N GLY A 19 -9.31 -11.22 8.57
CA GLY A 19 -8.34 -10.48 9.37
C GLY A 19 -7.32 -9.69 8.57
N GLY A 20 -7.32 -9.82 7.23
CA GLY A 20 -6.42 -9.08 6.37
C GLY A 20 -6.98 -7.71 5.99
N ALA A 21 -6.09 -6.78 5.68
CA ALA A 21 -6.46 -5.46 5.18
C ALA A 21 -5.35 -4.93 4.28
N TYR A 22 -5.70 -3.97 3.43
CA TYR A 22 -4.73 -3.37 2.52
C TYR A 22 -5.13 -1.93 2.19
N VAL A 23 -4.16 -1.19 1.67
CA VAL A 23 -4.40 0.10 1.03
C VAL A 23 -3.98 -0.02 -0.43
N THR A 24 -4.59 0.77 -1.30
CA THR A 24 -4.19 0.78 -2.70
C THR A 24 -2.93 1.61 -2.89
N PHE A 25 -2.17 1.27 -3.94
CA PHE A 25 -1.03 2.05 -4.39
C PHE A 25 -1.39 2.60 -5.77
N PRO A 26 -1.78 3.89 -5.87
CA PRO A 26 -2.41 4.43 -7.09
C PRO A 26 -1.41 4.81 -8.19
N TYR A 27 -0.33 4.06 -8.33
CA TYR A 27 0.70 4.29 -9.35
C TYR A 27 0.96 2.98 -10.08
N ASP A 28 1.49 3.07 -11.30
CA ASP A 28 1.83 1.89 -12.09
C ASP A 28 3.19 1.36 -11.64
N VAL A 29 3.19 0.23 -10.93
CA VAL A 29 4.41 -0.36 -10.38
C VAL A 29 5.37 -0.78 -11.49
N ARG A 30 4.86 -1.30 -12.60
CA ARG A 30 5.72 -1.68 -13.73
C ARG A 30 6.44 -0.48 -14.32
N GLU A 31 5.73 0.61 -14.48
CA GLU A 31 6.29 1.82 -15.04
C GLU A 31 7.23 2.52 -14.06
N GLU A 32 6.84 2.59 -12.78
CA GLU A 32 7.62 3.27 -11.76
C GLU A 32 8.88 2.48 -11.34
N PHE A 33 8.77 1.15 -11.24
CA PHE A 33 9.83 0.32 -10.68
C PHE A 33 10.35 -0.74 -11.65
N HIS A 34 9.79 -0.81 -12.84
CA HIS A 34 10.16 -1.79 -13.89
C HIS A 34 10.02 -3.24 -13.41
N ALA A 35 9.03 -3.51 -12.56
CA ALA A 35 8.80 -4.84 -11.99
C ALA A 35 7.31 -5.03 -11.71
N GLY A 36 6.90 -6.28 -11.49
CA GLY A 36 5.51 -6.60 -11.16
C GLY A 36 5.20 -6.46 -9.68
N ARG A 37 6.22 -6.27 -8.86
CA ARG A 37 6.10 -6.00 -7.43
C ARG A 37 7.33 -5.23 -6.98
N ALA A 38 7.23 -4.58 -5.84
CA ALA A 38 8.35 -3.80 -5.33
C ALA A 38 8.38 -3.87 -3.81
N LYS A 39 9.58 -4.03 -3.26
CA LYS A 39 9.80 -3.93 -1.82
C LYS A 39 9.85 -2.45 -1.47
N VAL A 40 9.10 -2.05 -0.46
CA VAL A 40 8.98 -0.65 -0.09
C VAL A 40 9.12 -0.44 1.40
N HIS A 41 9.50 0.78 1.75
CA HIS A 41 9.42 1.28 3.12
C HIS A 41 8.22 2.21 3.15
N ALA A 42 7.23 1.87 3.95
CA ALA A 42 5.98 2.61 4.02
C ALA A 42 5.75 3.19 5.41
N GLU A 43 4.99 4.27 5.46
CA GLU A 43 4.52 4.83 6.72
C GLU A 43 3.00 5.00 6.63
N PHE A 44 2.29 4.50 7.63
CA PHE A 44 0.85 4.65 7.74
C PHE A 44 0.57 5.55 8.93
N ASP A 45 0.10 6.78 8.67
CA ASP A 45 -0.06 7.82 9.70
C ASP A 45 1.22 7.99 10.53
N GLY A 46 2.39 7.88 9.87
CA GLY A 46 3.69 8.00 10.51
C GLY A 46 4.25 6.70 11.09
N GLU A 47 3.47 5.62 11.15
CA GLU A 47 3.96 4.33 11.66
C GLU A 47 4.71 3.58 10.57
N PRO A 48 6.01 3.28 10.77
CA PRO A 48 6.82 2.66 9.72
C PRO A 48 6.51 1.18 9.55
N TYR A 49 6.60 0.72 8.31
CA TYR A 49 6.38 -0.68 7.95
C TYR A 49 7.15 -1.01 6.68
N ASP A 50 7.99 -2.04 6.74
CA ASP A 50 8.68 -2.56 5.56
C ASP A 50 7.84 -3.68 4.97
N GLY A 51 7.38 -3.46 3.74
CA GLY A 51 6.52 -4.41 3.06
C GLY A 51 6.75 -4.41 1.57
N SER A 52 5.72 -4.78 0.83
CA SER A 52 5.80 -4.83 -0.63
C SER A 52 4.53 -4.29 -1.26
N VAL A 53 4.69 -3.64 -2.40
CA VAL A 53 3.57 -3.33 -3.29
C VAL A 53 3.40 -4.53 -4.20
N VAL A 54 2.21 -5.08 -4.25
CA VAL A 54 1.96 -6.33 -4.98
C VAL A 54 0.67 -6.25 -5.78
N ASN A 55 0.56 -7.15 -6.77
CA ASN A 55 -0.67 -7.35 -7.54
C ASN A 55 -1.43 -8.51 -6.89
N MET A 56 -2.61 -8.21 -6.34
CA MET A 56 -3.48 -9.22 -5.72
C MET A 56 -4.64 -9.64 -6.63
N GLY A 57 -4.56 -9.29 -7.91
CA GLY A 57 -5.62 -9.63 -8.85
C GLY A 57 -6.72 -8.58 -8.95
N LEU A 58 -6.56 -7.46 -8.26
CA LEU A 58 -7.52 -6.36 -8.32
C LEU A 58 -7.27 -5.49 -9.55
N LYS A 59 -8.35 -4.96 -10.13
CA LYS A 59 -8.26 -4.09 -11.29
C LYS A 59 -9.17 -2.89 -11.15
N TYR A 60 -8.74 -1.78 -11.73
CA TYR A 60 -9.59 -0.61 -11.87
C TYR A 60 -10.65 -0.85 -12.97
N PRO A 61 -11.71 -0.04 -13.02
CA PRO A 61 -12.74 -0.20 -14.05
C PRO A 61 -12.22 -0.17 -15.49
N ASP A 62 -11.08 0.47 -15.73
CA ASP A 62 -10.48 0.54 -17.07
C ASP A 62 -9.64 -0.69 -17.41
N GLY A 63 -9.56 -1.67 -16.50
CA GLY A 63 -8.79 -2.91 -16.70
C GLY A 63 -7.34 -2.85 -16.25
N SER A 64 -6.85 -1.69 -15.83
CA SER A 64 -5.48 -1.58 -15.32
C SER A 64 -5.36 -2.23 -13.94
N VAL A 65 -4.14 -2.67 -13.62
CA VAL A 65 -3.87 -3.34 -12.35
C VAL A 65 -3.96 -2.35 -11.19
N CYS A 66 -4.72 -2.72 -10.16
CA CYS A 66 -4.75 -2.00 -8.90
C CYS A 66 -3.77 -2.65 -7.95
N TYR A 67 -2.59 -2.04 -7.79
CA TYR A 67 -1.58 -2.54 -6.86
C TYR A 67 -1.95 -2.19 -5.43
N VAL A 68 -1.51 -3.00 -4.48
CA VAL A 68 -1.88 -2.83 -3.07
C VAL A 68 -0.67 -3.03 -2.16
N ILE A 69 -0.78 -2.48 -0.95
CA ILE A 69 0.17 -2.71 0.14
C ILE A 69 -0.65 -3.26 1.31
N GLY A 70 -0.28 -4.45 1.82
CA GLY A 70 -0.94 -5.00 2.99
C GLY A 70 -0.63 -4.15 4.22
N ILE A 71 -1.65 -3.91 5.05
CA ILE A 71 -1.47 -3.20 6.31
C ILE A 71 -1.79 -4.17 7.45
N ARG A 72 -0.75 -4.53 8.22
CA ARG A 72 -0.85 -5.55 9.25
C ARG A 72 -1.72 -5.11 10.42
N LYS A 73 -2.28 -6.10 11.10
CA LYS A 73 -3.12 -5.87 12.28
C LYS A 73 -2.39 -5.06 13.35
N GLU A 74 -1.10 -5.33 13.57
CA GLU A 74 -0.29 -4.61 14.54
C GLU A 74 -0.16 -3.14 14.19
N ILE A 75 0.00 -2.83 12.90
CA ILE A 75 0.09 -1.44 12.44
C ILE A 75 -1.26 -0.76 12.65
N ARG A 76 -2.36 -1.41 12.26
CA ARG A 76 -3.70 -0.85 12.43
C ARG A 76 -4.01 -0.54 13.90
N ALA A 77 -3.57 -1.44 14.79
CA ALA A 77 -3.76 -1.23 16.24
C ALA A 77 -2.99 -0.01 16.73
N LYS A 78 -1.73 0.16 16.27
CA LYS A 78 -0.90 1.29 16.70
C LYS A 78 -1.44 2.62 16.25
N ILE A 79 -2.04 2.69 15.07
CA ILE A 79 -2.61 3.95 14.55
C ILE A 79 -4.10 4.08 14.87
N ALA A 80 -4.68 3.10 15.56
CA ALA A 80 -6.09 3.06 15.95
C ALA A 80 -7.03 3.19 14.74
N LYS A 81 -6.71 2.47 13.67
CA LYS A 81 -7.49 2.48 12.43
C LYS A 81 -7.86 1.07 12.00
N GLN A 82 -8.92 0.96 11.22
CA GLN A 82 -9.46 -0.30 10.76
C GLN A 82 -10.06 -0.14 9.36
N PRO A 83 -10.44 -1.23 8.67
CA PRO A 83 -11.08 -1.11 7.36
C PRO A 83 -12.24 -0.11 7.39
N GLY A 84 -12.24 0.76 6.38
CA GLY A 84 -13.18 1.88 6.30
C GLY A 84 -12.59 3.22 6.72
N ASP A 85 -11.49 3.21 7.46
CA ASP A 85 -10.84 4.44 7.90
C ASP A 85 -9.85 4.98 6.87
N LEU A 86 -9.72 6.29 6.81
CA LEU A 86 -8.74 6.95 5.96
C LEU A 86 -7.38 6.97 6.65
N VAL A 87 -6.33 6.64 5.90
CA VAL A 87 -4.96 6.64 6.42
C VAL A 87 -4.06 7.43 5.48
N HIS A 88 -3.11 8.15 6.05
CA HIS A 88 -2.08 8.85 5.28
C HIS A 88 -0.93 7.90 5.00
N VAL A 89 -0.57 7.74 3.73
CA VAL A 89 0.42 6.76 3.29
C VAL A 89 1.62 7.48 2.67
N ARG A 90 2.82 7.12 3.12
CA ARG A 90 4.07 7.53 2.48
C ARG A 90 4.84 6.27 2.13
N VAL A 91 5.33 6.20 0.90
CA VAL A 91 5.99 5.01 0.38
C VAL A 91 7.25 5.41 -0.36
N ARG A 92 8.33 4.68 -0.11
CA ARG A 92 9.56 4.80 -0.90
C ARG A 92 10.09 3.40 -1.21
N LEU A 93 10.80 3.29 -2.33
CA LEU A 93 11.39 2.02 -2.72
C LEU A 93 12.46 1.61 -1.72
N ARG A 94 12.44 0.33 -1.34
CA ARG A 94 13.44 -0.26 -0.44
C ARG A 94 14.39 -1.10 -1.28
N GLU A 95 15.65 -0.83 -1.18
CA GLU A 95 16.68 -1.59 -1.89
C GLU A 95 17.17 -2.79 -1.08
#